data_3516f3ff59ffdbde3633c4149d704c57
#
_entry.id   3516f3ff59ffdbde3633c4149d704c57
#
_cell.length_a   1.000
_cell.length_b   1.000
_cell.length_c   1.000
_cell.angle_alpha   90.00
_cell.angle_beta   90.00
_cell.angle_gamma   90.00
#
_symmetry.space_group_name_H-M   'P 1'
#
loop_
_entity.id
_entity.type
_entity.pdbx_description
1 polymer ?
#
loop_
_entity_poly.entity_id
_entity_poly.type
_entity_poly.pdbx_seq_one_letter_code
_entity_poly.pdbx_strand_id
1 'polypeptide(L)'
;ATATTEIYTGCRSSAASDVYKRQVPYVLDGDDFTALADAAVARMRMLESVLRDVYGNQSLLADAVVEPQALWGSLRYRLAAFGPPAPKRWLTNYAVDVVRTTDGRWRAVRDLTDAPPGVGYALLDRLVAARVHRDVVAALPAGRALRSLDPFADRLRDGLADVANTPNPRVVVLSGGVDHPSFVEQSYLATRLGLNLAEGADLVVRQRRVWLRSLAGLEPVDVLFRRLEDDQLDPMEVNASGHVGIPGVLLAARSDGDVQSNAHGTGVLEDPRLAAQWDAAGAWLTGHGSDYQGVAPLEMCTAEERATLDIERVPAFVGGEPAYRRVTLRLHLVAGDKGVDVLQGGSARVLGEGDDPTSPTAATAKDVWVIGGRVAPPVVRRREPLPQVDLIASVPTRAAEALFWAGRAMERAELVARSLEVVLDRTDAAFDADVAESWVGPVSYTHLT
;
A
#
# COMPACT_ATOMS: atom_id res chain seq x y z
N ALA A 1 -2.94 17.19 -4.26
CA ALA A 1 -3.29 16.01 -5.04
C ALA A 1 -1.99 15.38 -5.49
N THR A 2 -1.65 14.26 -4.91
CA THR A 2 -0.42 13.54 -5.22
C THR A 2 -0.53 12.87 -6.58
N ALA A 3 0.60 12.70 -7.28
CA ALA A 3 0.71 12.05 -8.60
C ALA A 3 -0.08 10.74 -8.71
N THR A 4 -0.29 10.06 -7.61
CA THR A 4 -1.09 8.83 -7.49
C THR A 4 -2.58 9.08 -7.77
N THR A 5 -3.12 10.20 -7.31
CA THR A 5 -4.53 10.59 -7.58
C THR A 5 -4.70 11.03 -9.04
N GLU A 6 -3.69 11.71 -9.61
CA GLU A 6 -3.68 12.08 -11.03
C GLU A 6 -3.56 10.85 -11.94
N ILE A 7 -2.84 9.82 -11.54
CA ILE A 7 -2.75 8.53 -12.23
C ILE A 7 -4.14 7.90 -12.37
N TYR A 8 -4.96 7.93 -11.33
CA TYR A 8 -6.27 7.25 -11.34
C TYR A 8 -7.42 8.16 -11.77
N THR A 9 -7.38 9.46 -11.53
CA THR A 9 -8.29 10.42 -12.18
C THR A 9 -8.03 10.49 -13.69
N GLY A 10 -6.78 10.32 -14.11
CA GLY A 10 -6.41 10.21 -15.51
C GLY A 10 -6.90 8.94 -16.21
N CYS A 11 -7.14 7.84 -15.51
CA CYS A 11 -7.80 6.66 -16.08
C CYS A 11 -9.26 6.91 -16.50
N ARG A 12 -9.84 8.03 -16.12
CA ARG A 12 -11.18 8.46 -16.60
C ARG A 12 -11.12 9.34 -17.85
N SER A 13 -9.95 9.86 -18.23
CA SER A 13 -9.78 10.58 -19.49
C SER A 13 -8.94 9.73 -20.44
N SER A 14 -9.41 9.54 -21.67
CA SER A 14 -8.74 8.75 -22.71
C SER A 14 -7.29 9.20 -22.99
N ALA A 15 -6.98 10.47 -22.81
CA ALA A 15 -5.65 11.04 -23.01
C ALA A 15 -4.62 10.60 -21.94
N ALA A 16 -4.99 10.52 -20.67
CA ALA A 16 -4.06 10.06 -19.62
C ALA A 16 -3.82 8.55 -19.68
N SER A 17 -4.82 7.78 -20.08
CA SER A 17 -4.67 6.34 -20.39
C SER A 17 -3.62 6.09 -21.49
N ASP A 18 -3.52 6.97 -22.49
CA ASP A 18 -2.55 6.82 -23.59
C ASP A 18 -1.12 7.17 -23.19
N VAL A 19 -0.90 8.10 -22.26
CA VAL A 19 0.44 8.42 -21.72
C VAL A 19 0.94 7.25 -20.87
N TYR A 20 0.09 6.62 -20.07
CA TYR A 20 0.43 5.43 -19.27
C TYR A 20 0.75 4.21 -20.13
N LYS A 21 0.02 4.01 -21.22
CA LYS A 21 0.21 2.91 -22.16
C LYS A 21 1.54 2.97 -22.93
N ARG A 22 2.26 4.11 -22.88
CA ARG A 22 3.50 4.33 -23.64
C ARG A 22 4.77 4.23 -22.81
N GLN A 23 4.70 4.02 -21.48
CA GLN A 23 5.92 3.88 -20.68
C GLN A 23 6.61 2.55 -20.94
N VAL A 24 7.88 2.63 -21.31
CA VAL A 24 8.77 1.46 -21.39
C VAL A 24 9.00 0.93 -19.99
N PRO A 25 8.80 -0.37 -19.72
CA PRO A 25 9.12 -0.96 -18.42
C PRO A 25 10.59 -0.71 -18.02
N TYR A 26 10.85 -0.65 -16.71
CA TYR A 26 12.23 -0.69 -16.21
C TYR A 26 12.65 -2.15 -16.10
N VAL A 27 13.59 -2.57 -16.95
CA VAL A 27 14.01 -3.96 -17.05
C VAL A 27 15.24 -4.21 -16.19
N LEU A 28 15.17 -5.22 -15.33
CA LEU A 28 16.26 -5.68 -14.47
C LEU A 28 16.59 -7.15 -14.82
N ASP A 29 17.87 -7.46 -14.80
CA ASP A 29 18.32 -8.84 -14.84
C ASP A 29 17.95 -9.57 -13.55
N GLY A 30 17.59 -10.86 -13.68
CA GLY A 30 17.09 -11.63 -12.56
C GLY A 30 18.12 -11.89 -11.45
N ASP A 31 19.40 -11.97 -11.78
CA ASP A 31 20.45 -12.19 -10.78
C ASP A 31 20.78 -10.89 -10.05
N ASP A 32 20.86 -9.75 -10.77
CA ASP A 32 20.98 -8.41 -10.17
C ASP A 32 19.82 -8.14 -9.20
N PHE A 33 18.59 -8.44 -9.63
CA PHE A 33 17.42 -8.28 -8.77
C PHE A 33 17.46 -9.20 -7.55
N THR A 34 17.96 -10.42 -7.68
CA THR A 34 18.06 -11.36 -6.55
C THR A 34 19.04 -10.82 -5.51
N ALA A 35 20.21 -10.32 -5.92
CA ALA A 35 21.16 -9.70 -5.01
C ALA A 35 20.56 -8.47 -4.28
N LEU A 36 19.84 -7.62 -5.01
CA LEU A 36 19.13 -6.48 -4.42
C LEU A 36 18.03 -6.92 -3.45
N ALA A 37 17.27 -7.96 -3.79
CA ALA A 37 16.22 -8.51 -2.94
C ALA A 37 16.79 -9.08 -1.63
N ASP A 38 17.91 -9.81 -1.69
CA ASP A 38 18.60 -10.35 -0.52
C ASP A 38 19.10 -9.21 0.40
N ALA A 39 19.67 -8.16 -0.17
CA ALA A 39 20.08 -6.97 0.56
C ALA A 39 18.91 -6.24 1.24
N ALA A 40 17.75 -6.15 0.56
CA ALA A 40 16.54 -5.58 1.13
C ALA A 40 15.96 -6.44 2.27
N VAL A 41 16.01 -7.77 2.15
CA VAL A 41 15.65 -8.71 3.23
C VAL A 41 16.54 -8.53 4.45
N ALA A 42 17.86 -8.44 4.24
CA ALA A 42 18.83 -8.19 5.32
C ALA A 42 18.53 -6.85 6.02
N ARG A 43 18.24 -5.80 5.25
CA ARG A 43 17.84 -4.49 5.77
C ARG A 43 16.57 -4.55 6.60
N MET A 44 15.51 -5.19 6.12
CA MET A 44 14.27 -5.37 6.89
C MET A 44 14.50 -6.06 8.23
N ARG A 45 15.32 -7.11 8.26
CA ARG A 45 15.67 -7.83 9.50
C ARG A 45 16.47 -6.96 10.47
N MET A 46 17.39 -6.19 9.95
CA MET A 46 18.16 -5.21 10.72
C MET A 46 17.24 -4.18 11.37
N LEU A 47 16.32 -3.58 10.60
CA LEU A 47 15.35 -2.61 11.09
C LEU A 47 14.38 -3.21 12.13
N GLU A 48 13.96 -4.45 11.95
CA GLU A 48 13.20 -5.21 12.97
C GLU A 48 13.97 -5.30 14.30
N SER A 49 15.28 -5.53 14.25
CA SER A 49 16.14 -5.60 15.46
C SER A 49 16.27 -4.23 16.12
N VAL A 50 16.39 -3.17 15.33
CA VAL A 50 16.42 -1.77 15.83
C VAL A 50 15.12 -1.44 16.56
N LEU A 51 13.94 -1.77 15.99
CA LEU A 51 12.65 -1.53 16.64
C LEU A 51 12.52 -2.29 17.97
N ARG A 52 12.99 -3.52 18.02
CA ARG A 52 13.01 -4.33 19.25
C ARG A 52 13.84 -3.71 20.34
N ASP A 53 14.96 -3.10 20.00
CA ASP A 53 15.81 -2.39 20.96
C ASP A 53 15.20 -1.05 21.39
N VAL A 54 14.81 -0.23 20.41
CA VAL A 54 14.27 1.13 20.62
C VAL A 54 13.03 1.15 21.51
N TYR A 55 12.14 0.16 21.35
CA TYR A 55 10.92 0.03 22.15
C TYR A 55 11.03 -1.00 23.28
N GLY A 56 12.21 -1.59 23.46
CA GLY A 56 12.50 -2.58 24.49
C GLY A 56 13.62 -2.13 25.43
N ASN A 57 14.80 -2.73 25.27
CA ASN A 57 15.93 -2.55 26.17
C ASN A 57 16.63 -1.19 26.05
N GLN A 58 16.49 -0.50 24.92
CA GLN A 58 17.13 0.79 24.62
C GLN A 58 18.67 0.77 24.78
N SER A 59 19.30 -0.36 24.45
CA SER A 59 20.74 -0.50 24.54
C SER A 59 21.48 0.42 23.56
N LEU A 60 20.90 0.69 22.40
CA LEU A 60 21.40 1.66 21.42
C LEU A 60 21.53 3.09 22.00
N LEU A 61 20.60 3.46 22.90
CA LEU A 61 20.64 4.75 23.61
C LEU A 61 21.64 4.73 24.77
N ALA A 62 21.69 3.62 25.51
CA ALA A 62 22.60 3.48 26.66
C ALA A 62 24.06 3.58 26.23
N ASP A 63 24.39 3.01 25.07
CA ASP A 63 25.75 3.02 24.52
C ASP A 63 26.00 4.17 23.51
N ALA A 64 25.07 5.14 23.45
CA ALA A 64 25.15 6.34 22.63
C ALA A 64 25.39 6.04 21.12
N VAL A 65 24.89 4.90 20.63
CA VAL A 65 24.91 4.55 19.18
C VAL A 65 23.86 5.36 18.44
N VAL A 66 22.70 5.56 19.08
CA VAL A 66 21.64 6.44 18.64
C VAL A 66 21.51 7.60 19.62
N GLU A 67 21.43 8.81 19.08
CA GLU A 67 21.33 10.00 19.90
C GLU A 67 19.95 10.10 20.59
N PRO A 68 19.88 10.10 21.96
CA PRO A 68 18.61 10.13 22.66
C PRO A 68 17.71 11.31 22.30
N GLN A 69 18.31 12.50 22.11
CA GLN A 69 17.58 13.72 21.77
C GLN A 69 16.96 13.63 20.37
N ALA A 70 17.66 13.00 19.42
CA ALA A 70 17.13 12.77 18.07
C ALA A 70 15.96 11.79 18.10
N LEU A 71 16.08 10.69 18.87
CA LEU A 71 15.02 9.69 18.98
C LEU A 71 13.78 10.23 19.68
N TRP A 72 13.93 10.74 20.91
CA TRP A 72 12.78 11.23 21.68
C TRP A 72 12.21 12.54 21.17
N GLY A 73 12.99 13.31 20.43
CA GLY A 73 12.53 14.50 19.71
C GLY A 73 11.87 14.18 18.35
N SER A 74 11.82 12.92 17.95
CA SER A 74 11.13 12.51 16.74
C SER A 74 9.61 12.55 16.92
N LEU A 75 8.90 13.26 16.06
CA LEU A 75 7.44 13.23 16.02
C LEU A 75 6.86 11.86 15.63
N ARG A 76 7.71 10.95 15.15
CA ARG A 76 7.35 9.59 14.78
C ARG A 76 7.65 8.56 15.89
N TYR A 77 8.39 8.94 16.93
CA TYR A 77 8.57 8.09 18.11
C TYR A 77 7.25 8.01 18.90
N ARG A 78 6.81 6.80 19.22
CA ARG A 78 5.55 6.57 19.91
C ARG A 78 5.79 5.94 21.29
N LEU A 79 5.71 6.74 22.34
CA LEU A 79 5.87 6.24 23.70
C LEU A 79 4.87 5.11 24.04
N ALA A 80 3.69 5.12 23.43
CA ALA A 80 2.68 4.09 23.60
C ALA A 80 3.11 2.69 23.10
N ALA A 81 4.15 2.63 22.26
CA ALA A 81 4.72 1.38 21.76
C ALA A 81 5.83 0.82 22.67
N PHE A 82 6.31 1.61 23.65
CA PHE A 82 7.39 1.23 24.55
C PHE A 82 6.93 0.23 25.62
N GLY A 83 7.71 -0.80 25.85
CA GLY A 83 7.51 -1.79 26.88
C GLY A 83 6.64 -2.99 26.46
N PRO A 84 6.39 -3.93 27.39
CA PRO A 84 5.56 -5.10 27.12
C PRO A 84 4.05 -4.77 27.08
N PRO A 85 3.24 -5.54 26.30
CA PRO A 85 3.69 -6.66 25.50
C PRO A 85 4.33 -6.20 24.19
N ALA A 86 5.51 -6.75 23.86
CA ALA A 86 6.12 -6.52 22.57
C ALA A 86 5.35 -7.29 21.47
N PRO A 87 5.17 -6.72 20.28
CA PRO A 87 4.52 -7.44 19.20
C PRO A 87 5.34 -8.66 18.77
N LYS A 88 4.67 -9.71 18.29
CA LYS A 88 5.34 -10.89 17.70
C LYS A 88 6.31 -10.46 16.59
N ARG A 89 5.91 -9.46 15.82
CA ARG A 89 6.67 -8.86 14.71
C ARG A 89 6.33 -7.38 14.58
N TRP A 90 7.36 -6.54 14.50
CA TRP A 90 7.18 -5.10 14.28
C TRP A 90 6.84 -4.81 12.82
N LEU A 91 7.63 -5.40 11.89
CA LEU A 91 7.50 -5.21 10.45
C LEU A 91 6.93 -6.47 9.78
N THR A 92 5.66 -6.46 9.42
CA THR A 92 5.07 -7.51 8.58
C THR A 92 5.19 -7.15 7.11
N ASN A 93 4.91 -5.92 6.75
CA ASN A 93 5.12 -5.40 5.41
C ASN A 93 6.12 -4.25 5.44
N TYR A 94 6.98 -4.21 4.45
CA TYR A 94 8.05 -3.23 4.35
C TYR A 94 8.22 -2.83 2.90
N ALA A 95 8.51 -1.56 2.66
CA ALA A 95 8.97 -1.13 1.36
C ALA A 95 10.21 -0.27 1.50
N VAL A 96 11.07 -0.34 0.50
CA VAL A 96 12.27 0.50 0.42
C VAL A 96 12.38 1.13 -0.97
N ASP A 97 12.60 2.43 -0.99
CA ASP A 97 12.93 3.15 -2.19
C ASP A 97 14.44 3.10 -2.41
N VAL A 98 14.85 2.63 -3.59
CA VAL A 98 16.26 2.47 -3.94
C VAL A 98 16.56 3.13 -5.28
N VAL A 99 17.81 3.51 -5.46
CA VAL A 99 18.35 4.02 -6.73
C VAL A 99 19.57 3.20 -7.14
N ARG A 100 19.78 3.06 -8.44
CA ARG A 100 21.00 2.49 -8.98
C ARG A 100 21.94 3.63 -9.38
N THR A 101 23.16 3.57 -8.90
CA THR A 101 24.22 4.52 -9.28
C THR A 101 24.88 4.12 -10.60
N THR A 102 25.53 5.06 -11.26
CA THR A 102 26.21 4.82 -12.56
C THR A 102 27.33 3.79 -12.48
N ASP A 103 27.89 3.56 -11.28
CA ASP A 103 28.86 2.48 -11.02
C ASP A 103 28.19 1.10 -10.75
N GLY A 104 26.85 1.03 -10.88
CA GLY A 104 26.06 -0.19 -10.78
C GLY A 104 25.63 -0.59 -9.37
N ARG A 105 26.00 0.18 -8.32
CA ARG A 105 25.60 -0.12 -6.94
C ARG A 105 24.18 0.33 -6.65
N TRP A 106 23.50 -0.40 -5.77
CA TRP A 106 22.20 -0.03 -5.24
C TRP A 106 22.36 0.72 -3.91
N ARG A 107 21.61 1.80 -3.75
CA ARG A 107 21.57 2.60 -2.52
C ARG A 107 20.12 2.81 -2.08
N ALA A 108 19.84 2.63 -0.79
CA ALA A 108 18.57 2.98 -0.21
C ALA A 108 18.46 4.51 -0.08
N VAL A 109 17.29 5.05 -0.39
CA VAL A 109 17.03 6.49 -0.25
C VAL A 109 15.89 6.77 0.73
N ARG A 110 15.04 5.77 0.98
CA ARG A 110 13.93 5.87 1.94
C ARG A 110 13.44 4.51 2.38
N ASP A 111 13.33 4.28 3.67
CA ASP A 111 12.55 3.18 4.25
C ASP A 111 11.09 3.59 4.40
N LEU A 112 10.19 2.64 4.26
CA LEU A 112 8.75 2.80 4.43
C LEU A 112 8.28 1.66 5.32
N THR A 113 7.96 1.99 6.57
CA THR A 113 7.77 1.02 7.65
C THR A 113 6.46 1.21 8.41
N ASP A 114 5.84 2.38 8.32
CA ASP A 114 4.58 2.67 9.02
C ASP A 114 3.39 2.01 8.30
N ALA A 115 2.99 2.56 7.16
CA ALA A 115 1.94 2.02 6.30
C ALA A 115 2.40 2.01 4.82
N PRO A 116 3.39 1.17 4.43
CA PRO A 116 4.06 1.24 3.14
C PRO A 116 3.09 1.22 1.95
N PRO A 117 2.94 2.31 1.18
CA PRO A 117 2.03 2.37 0.04
C PRO A 117 2.69 1.83 -1.23
N GLY A 118 1.88 1.39 -2.20
CA GLY A 118 2.34 1.14 -3.57
C GLY A 118 2.30 -0.30 -4.03
N VAL A 119 2.17 -1.29 -3.14
CA VAL A 119 2.13 -2.71 -3.54
C VAL A 119 0.91 -3.03 -4.43
N GLY A 120 -0.24 -2.44 -4.12
CA GLY A 120 -1.45 -2.61 -4.94
C GLY A 120 -1.28 -1.97 -6.31
N TYR A 121 -0.64 -0.82 -6.37
CA TYR A 121 -0.33 -0.17 -7.65
C TYR A 121 0.65 -0.97 -8.49
N ALA A 122 1.71 -1.53 -7.88
CA ALA A 122 2.67 -2.39 -8.59
C ALA A 122 1.98 -3.61 -9.22
N LEU A 123 1.03 -4.23 -8.51
CA LEU A 123 0.24 -5.35 -9.03
C LEU A 123 -0.69 -4.92 -10.18
N LEU A 124 -1.34 -3.76 -10.06
CA LEU A 124 -2.21 -3.20 -11.11
C LEU A 124 -1.41 -2.79 -12.35
N ASP A 125 -0.27 -2.12 -12.17
CA ASP A 125 0.59 -1.67 -13.26
C ASP A 125 1.09 -2.88 -14.08
N ARG A 126 1.51 -3.97 -13.41
CA ARG A 126 1.89 -5.21 -14.07
C ARG A 126 0.73 -5.82 -14.88
N LEU A 127 -0.48 -5.79 -14.35
CA LEU A 127 -1.66 -6.31 -15.04
C LEU A 127 -1.93 -5.53 -16.33
N VAL A 128 -1.78 -4.20 -16.30
CA VAL A 128 -1.94 -3.33 -17.47
C VAL A 128 -0.77 -3.50 -18.43
N ALA A 129 0.48 -3.43 -17.95
CA ALA A 129 1.68 -3.53 -18.75
C ALA A 129 1.76 -4.87 -19.50
N ALA A 130 1.40 -5.99 -18.86
CA ALA A 130 1.39 -7.30 -19.49
C ALA A 130 0.37 -7.40 -20.64
N ARG A 131 -0.73 -6.64 -20.59
CA ARG A 131 -1.70 -6.58 -21.68
C ARG A 131 -1.23 -5.72 -22.84
N VAL A 132 -0.64 -4.55 -22.51
CA VAL A 132 -0.16 -3.57 -23.51
C VAL A 132 1.06 -4.10 -24.26
N HIS A 133 1.99 -4.74 -23.54
CA HIS A 133 3.26 -5.23 -24.10
C HIS A 133 3.28 -6.75 -24.32
N ARG A 134 2.12 -7.35 -24.62
CA ARG A 134 1.99 -8.81 -24.83
C ARG A 134 3.00 -9.35 -25.84
N ASP A 135 3.18 -8.65 -26.94
CA ASP A 135 4.09 -9.08 -28.01
C ASP A 135 5.55 -9.04 -27.58
N VAL A 136 5.92 -8.03 -26.75
CA VAL A 136 7.26 -7.92 -26.18
C VAL A 136 7.52 -9.08 -25.22
N VAL A 137 6.55 -9.40 -24.36
CA VAL A 137 6.67 -10.53 -23.40
C VAL A 137 6.77 -11.86 -24.16
N ALA A 138 5.98 -12.03 -25.23
CA ALA A 138 6.02 -13.24 -26.07
C ALA A 138 7.34 -13.40 -26.84
N ALA A 139 8.02 -12.30 -27.16
CA ALA A 139 9.28 -12.28 -27.86
C ALA A 139 10.51 -12.49 -26.97
N LEU A 140 10.34 -12.64 -25.64
CA LEU A 140 11.45 -12.90 -24.73
C LEU A 140 12.13 -14.23 -25.08
N PRO A 141 13.48 -14.30 -25.04
CA PRO A 141 14.21 -15.51 -25.33
C PRO A 141 13.82 -16.68 -24.42
N ALA A 142 13.89 -17.90 -24.95
CA ALA A 142 13.65 -19.11 -24.16
C ALA A 142 14.56 -19.14 -22.92
N GLY A 143 13.99 -19.39 -21.75
CA GLY A 143 14.68 -19.36 -20.45
C GLY A 143 14.80 -17.97 -19.80
N ARG A 144 14.33 -16.90 -20.45
CA ARG A 144 14.27 -15.54 -19.90
C ARG A 144 12.82 -15.08 -19.71
N ALA A 145 12.08 -15.79 -18.88
CA ALA A 145 10.70 -15.43 -18.56
C ALA A 145 10.62 -14.19 -17.67
N LEU A 146 9.59 -13.37 -17.88
CA LEU A 146 9.20 -12.32 -16.95
C LEU A 146 8.68 -12.94 -15.64
N ARG A 147 9.23 -12.53 -14.49
CA ARG A 147 8.80 -13.03 -13.19
C ARG A 147 7.38 -12.58 -12.87
N SER A 148 6.54 -13.49 -12.34
CA SER A 148 5.17 -13.18 -11.93
C SER A 148 5.15 -12.46 -10.58
N LEU A 149 4.24 -11.49 -10.44
CA LEU A 149 3.95 -10.82 -9.17
C LEU A 149 2.82 -11.49 -8.37
N ASP A 150 2.01 -12.35 -9.01
CA ASP A 150 0.82 -12.95 -8.41
C ASP A 150 1.05 -13.68 -7.08
N PRO A 151 2.15 -14.45 -6.91
CA PRO A 151 2.39 -15.17 -5.66
C PRO A 151 2.53 -14.25 -4.44
N PHE A 152 2.92 -12.99 -4.65
CA PHE A 152 3.15 -12.06 -3.54
C PHE A 152 1.86 -11.69 -2.79
N ALA A 153 0.72 -11.62 -3.47
CA ALA A 153 -0.56 -11.35 -2.82
C ALA A 153 -0.92 -12.46 -1.80
N ASP A 154 -0.69 -13.73 -2.17
CA ASP A 154 -0.90 -14.85 -1.25
C ASP A 154 0.10 -14.80 -0.08
N ARG A 155 1.36 -14.42 -0.33
CA ARG A 155 2.37 -14.23 0.72
C ARG A 155 2.02 -13.10 1.68
N LEU A 156 1.53 -11.98 1.14
CA LEU A 156 1.08 -10.86 1.96
C LEU A 156 -0.08 -11.27 2.88
N ARG A 157 -1.04 -12.00 2.36
CA ARG A 157 -2.15 -12.51 3.18
C ARG A 157 -1.68 -13.50 4.25
N ASP A 158 -0.79 -14.44 3.88
CA ASP A 158 -0.20 -15.40 4.82
C ASP A 158 0.58 -14.66 5.92
N GLY A 159 1.45 -13.70 5.55
CA GLY A 159 2.22 -12.92 6.50
C GLY A 159 1.36 -12.09 7.46
N LEU A 160 0.24 -11.55 6.98
CA LEU A 160 -0.75 -10.88 7.83
C LEU A 160 -1.44 -11.84 8.79
N ALA A 161 -1.74 -13.06 8.36
CA ALA A 161 -2.33 -14.07 9.23
C ALA A 161 -1.33 -14.61 10.28
N ASP A 162 -0.06 -14.75 9.90
CA ASP A 162 1.00 -15.30 10.75
C ASP A 162 1.28 -14.44 12.01
N VAL A 163 0.90 -13.15 12.03
CA VAL A 163 1.10 -12.33 13.23
C VAL A 163 0.07 -12.59 14.33
N ALA A 164 -1.09 -13.15 13.99
CA ALA A 164 -2.11 -13.51 14.97
C ALA A 164 -1.72 -14.73 15.78
N ASN A 165 -2.28 -14.81 17.00
CA ASN A 165 -2.11 -15.96 17.90
C ASN A 165 -3.26 -16.97 17.77
N THR A 166 -4.10 -16.86 16.75
CA THR A 166 -5.25 -17.73 16.52
C THR A 166 -5.21 -18.35 15.13
N PRO A 167 -5.63 -19.60 14.94
CA PRO A 167 -5.79 -20.17 13.62
C PRO A 167 -6.93 -19.46 12.86
N ASN A 168 -6.73 -19.23 11.56
CA ASN A 168 -7.71 -18.56 10.69
C ASN A 168 -8.16 -17.18 11.21
N PRO A 169 -7.24 -16.25 11.44
CA PRO A 169 -7.58 -14.96 12.01
C PRO A 169 -8.44 -14.12 11.06
N ARG A 170 -9.35 -13.34 11.64
CA ARG A 170 -10.05 -12.29 10.90
C ARG A 170 -9.13 -11.09 10.69
N VAL A 171 -8.71 -10.91 9.45
CA VAL A 171 -7.89 -9.77 9.03
C VAL A 171 -8.80 -8.71 8.41
N VAL A 172 -8.67 -7.47 8.84
CA VAL A 172 -9.41 -6.32 8.31
C VAL A 172 -8.44 -5.27 7.81
N VAL A 173 -8.69 -4.74 6.62
CA VAL A 173 -7.92 -3.62 6.05
C VAL A 173 -8.51 -2.33 6.59
N LEU A 174 -7.74 -1.58 7.38
CA LEU A 174 -8.12 -0.25 7.86
C LEU A 174 -7.79 0.80 6.81
N SER A 175 -8.83 1.43 6.29
CA SER A 175 -8.77 2.47 5.25
C SER A 175 -9.09 3.85 5.82
N GLY A 176 -8.51 4.89 5.20
CA GLY A 176 -8.90 6.28 5.47
C GLY A 176 -10.15 6.75 4.71
N GLY A 177 -10.83 5.85 3.98
CA GLY A 177 -12.04 6.16 3.24
C GLY A 177 -11.78 6.76 1.85
N VAL A 178 -12.86 7.13 1.17
CA VAL A 178 -12.83 7.53 -0.25
C VAL A 178 -12.02 8.80 -0.52
N ASP A 179 -11.89 9.67 0.46
CA ASP A 179 -11.12 10.91 0.35
C ASP A 179 -9.61 10.70 0.58
N HIS A 180 -9.22 9.50 1.03
CA HIS A 180 -7.81 9.20 1.27
C HIS A 180 -7.07 8.99 -0.07
N PRO A 181 -5.88 9.61 -0.28
CA PRO A 181 -5.15 9.52 -1.54
C PRO A 181 -4.85 8.09 -2.02
N SER A 182 -4.69 7.15 -1.10
CA SER A 182 -4.40 5.74 -1.39
C SER A 182 -5.65 4.85 -1.37
N PHE A 183 -6.88 5.39 -1.34
CA PHE A 183 -8.10 4.58 -1.23
C PHE A 183 -8.23 3.54 -2.35
N VAL A 184 -7.89 3.90 -3.58
CA VAL A 184 -7.96 2.98 -4.73
C VAL A 184 -7.06 1.76 -4.51
N GLU A 185 -5.83 1.99 -4.03
CA GLU A 185 -4.91 0.91 -3.67
C GLU A 185 -5.46 0.04 -2.55
N GLN A 186 -5.98 0.67 -1.49
CA GLN A 186 -6.53 -0.02 -0.31
C GLN A 186 -7.71 -0.90 -0.70
N SER A 187 -8.62 -0.39 -1.50
CA SER A 187 -9.78 -1.12 -2.03
C SER A 187 -9.37 -2.29 -2.94
N TYR A 188 -8.40 -2.05 -3.84
CA TYR A 188 -7.86 -3.11 -4.69
C TYR A 188 -7.21 -4.22 -3.86
N LEU A 189 -6.39 -3.88 -2.87
CA LEU A 189 -5.73 -4.85 -2.01
C LEU A 189 -6.74 -5.67 -1.20
N ALA A 190 -7.75 -5.02 -0.60
CA ALA A 190 -8.79 -5.72 0.14
C ALA A 190 -9.48 -6.77 -0.75
N THR A 191 -9.86 -6.38 -1.98
CA THR A 191 -10.47 -7.28 -2.97
C THR A 191 -9.50 -8.39 -3.38
N ARG A 192 -8.24 -8.06 -3.68
CA ARG A 192 -7.24 -9.02 -4.17
C ARG A 192 -6.84 -10.05 -3.12
N LEU A 193 -6.83 -9.64 -1.84
CA LEU A 193 -6.51 -10.49 -0.71
C LEU A 193 -7.74 -11.22 -0.16
N GLY A 194 -8.96 -10.85 -0.56
CA GLY A 194 -10.20 -11.40 -0.03
C GLY A 194 -10.45 -10.99 1.42
N LEU A 195 -10.12 -9.73 1.77
CA LEU A 195 -10.23 -9.18 3.11
C LEU A 195 -11.33 -8.13 3.18
N ASN A 196 -11.92 -7.93 4.36
CA ASN A 196 -12.85 -6.83 4.60
C ASN A 196 -12.10 -5.49 4.57
N LEU A 197 -12.63 -4.52 3.83
CA LEU A 197 -12.23 -3.12 3.90
C LEU A 197 -13.13 -2.41 4.91
N ALA A 198 -12.54 -1.74 5.88
CA ALA A 198 -13.26 -0.98 6.90
C ALA A 198 -12.61 0.38 7.11
N GLU A 199 -13.44 1.38 7.43
CA GLU A 199 -12.99 2.68 7.92
C GLU A 199 -13.07 2.70 9.45
N GLY A 200 -12.44 3.69 10.10
CA GLY A 200 -12.48 3.80 11.56
C GLY A 200 -13.90 3.81 12.13
N ALA A 201 -14.87 4.40 11.42
CA ALA A 201 -16.28 4.42 11.80
C ALA A 201 -16.96 3.04 11.80
N ASP A 202 -16.43 2.08 11.03
CA ASP A 202 -16.95 0.70 10.99
C ASP A 202 -16.42 -0.14 12.15
N LEU A 203 -15.45 0.37 12.89
CA LEU A 203 -14.74 -0.33 13.95
C LEU A 203 -15.03 0.28 15.32
N VAL A 204 -14.95 -0.53 16.35
CA VAL A 204 -15.13 -0.08 17.74
C VAL A 204 -14.26 -0.88 18.68
N VAL A 205 -13.65 -0.20 19.65
CA VAL A 205 -12.91 -0.85 20.73
C VAL A 205 -13.87 -1.17 21.87
N ARG A 206 -13.96 -2.44 22.24
CA ARG A 206 -14.72 -2.94 23.39
C ARG A 206 -13.91 -4.00 24.13
N GLN A 207 -13.85 -3.95 25.44
CA GLN A 207 -13.12 -4.90 26.28
C GLN A 207 -11.65 -5.06 25.83
N ARG A 208 -11.01 -3.95 25.46
CA ARG A 208 -9.63 -3.90 24.97
C ARG A 208 -9.39 -4.73 23.70
N ARG A 209 -10.41 -4.82 22.83
CA ARG A 209 -10.35 -5.53 21.57
C ARG A 209 -11.07 -4.73 20.48
N VAL A 210 -10.59 -4.81 19.23
CA VAL A 210 -11.25 -4.20 18.08
C VAL A 210 -12.36 -5.12 17.57
N TRP A 211 -13.51 -4.53 17.25
CA TRP A 211 -14.65 -5.21 16.72
C TRP A 211 -15.12 -4.51 15.43
N LEU A 212 -15.44 -5.30 14.42
CA LEU A 212 -16.07 -4.83 13.19
C LEU A 212 -17.59 -4.80 13.39
N ARG A 213 -18.21 -3.68 13.06
CA ARG A 213 -19.68 -3.54 13.00
C ARG A 213 -20.17 -4.07 11.66
N SER A 214 -20.70 -5.26 11.65
CA SER A 214 -21.24 -5.91 10.45
C SER A 214 -22.75 -6.10 10.53
N LEU A 215 -23.36 -6.59 9.45
CA LEU A 215 -24.79 -6.96 9.44
C LEU A 215 -25.09 -8.11 10.39
N ALA A 216 -24.12 -8.99 10.67
CA ALA A 216 -24.22 -10.05 11.66
C ALA A 216 -24.07 -9.56 13.11
N GLY A 217 -23.71 -8.30 13.31
CA GLY A 217 -23.45 -7.71 14.63
C GLY A 217 -21.99 -7.33 14.81
N LEU A 218 -21.48 -7.45 16.04
CA LEU A 218 -20.07 -7.17 16.35
C LEU A 218 -19.24 -8.44 16.15
N GLU A 219 -18.27 -8.36 15.26
CA GLU A 219 -17.37 -9.45 14.95
C GLU A 219 -15.93 -9.08 15.40
N PRO A 220 -15.23 -9.97 16.12
CA PRO A 220 -13.87 -9.66 16.58
C PRO A 220 -12.91 -9.53 15.39
N VAL A 221 -11.99 -8.58 15.48
CA VAL A 221 -10.87 -8.40 14.56
C VAL A 221 -9.63 -8.95 15.23
N ASP A 222 -8.94 -9.88 14.58
CA ASP A 222 -7.72 -10.49 15.13
C ASP A 222 -6.46 -9.79 14.60
N VAL A 223 -6.51 -9.29 13.35
CA VAL A 223 -5.42 -8.52 12.74
C VAL A 223 -5.99 -7.29 12.03
N LEU A 224 -5.45 -6.15 12.37
CA LEU A 224 -5.73 -4.89 11.69
C LEU A 224 -4.59 -4.59 10.71
N PHE A 225 -4.84 -4.80 9.42
CA PHE A 225 -3.92 -4.38 8.37
C PHE A 225 -4.04 -2.88 8.15
N ARG A 226 -3.16 -2.12 8.79
CA ARG A 226 -3.19 -0.65 8.76
C ARG A 226 -2.78 -0.12 7.39
N ARG A 227 -3.61 0.74 6.83
CA ARG A 227 -3.27 1.57 5.66
C ARG A 227 -3.36 3.06 6.00
N LEU A 228 -3.35 3.34 7.30
CA LEU A 228 -3.22 4.65 7.91
C LEU A 228 -1.88 4.75 8.64
N GLU A 229 -1.25 5.91 8.57
CA GLU A 229 -0.05 6.20 9.34
C GLU A 229 -0.38 6.32 10.84
N ASP A 230 0.63 6.16 11.69
CA ASP A 230 0.48 6.19 13.15
C ASP A 230 -0.20 7.46 13.68
N ASP A 231 0.04 8.60 13.04
CA ASP A 231 -0.56 9.89 13.45
C ASP A 231 -2.06 10.01 13.18
N GLN A 232 -2.61 9.12 12.34
CA GLN A 232 -4.03 9.05 12.01
C GLN A 232 -4.76 7.91 12.73
N LEU A 233 -4.03 7.07 13.48
CA LEU A 233 -4.54 5.78 13.95
C LEU A 233 -5.50 5.90 15.14
N ASP A 234 -5.15 6.69 16.15
CA ASP A 234 -5.97 6.85 17.36
C ASP A 234 -6.21 8.34 17.68
N PRO A 235 -7.43 8.84 17.46
CA PRO A 235 -7.74 10.23 17.76
C PRO A 235 -7.70 10.55 19.27
N MET A 236 -7.75 9.56 20.16
CA MET A 236 -7.69 9.81 21.61
C MET A 236 -6.26 10.00 22.11
N GLU A 237 -5.28 9.33 21.53
CA GLU A 237 -3.91 9.34 22.04
C GLU A 237 -2.90 10.09 21.16
N VAL A 238 -3.17 10.17 19.85
CA VAL A 238 -2.17 10.68 18.89
C VAL A 238 -2.59 11.99 18.24
N ASN A 239 -3.83 12.08 17.76
CA ASN A 239 -4.29 13.27 17.02
C ASN A 239 -5.78 13.52 17.26
N ALA A 240 -6.08 14.38 18.21
CA ALA A 240 -7.45 14.75 18.57
C ALA A 240 -8.27 15.37 17.42
N SER A 241 -7.62 15.83 16.36
CA SER A 241 -8.27 16.34 15.15
C SER A 241 -8.49 15.26 14.09
N GLY A 242 -7.99 14.03 14.32
CA GLY A 242 -8.13 12.91 13.39
C GLY A 242 -9.56 12.36 13.39
N HIS A 243 -10.13 12.18 12.19
CA HIS A 243 -11.50 11.66 12.02
C HIS A 243 -11.54 10.27 11.38
N VAL A 244 -10.39 9.74 10.95
CA VAL A 244 -10.31 8.50 10.16
C VAL A 244 -9.86 7.27 10.96
N GLY A 245 -9.29 7.46 12.13
CA GLY A 245 -8.78 6.40 13.00
C GLY A 245 -9.83 5.75 13.89
N ILE A 246 -9.38 4.88 14.78
CA ILE A 246 -10.23 4.11 15.71
C ILE A 246 -9.97 4.59 17.13
N PRO A 247 -10.92 5.26 17.79
CA PRO A 247 -10.73 5.71 19.17
C PRO A 247 -10.41 4.55 20.12
N GLY A 248 -9.28 4.64 20.83
CA GLY A 248 -8.82 3.65 21.81
C GLY A 248 -8.16 2.41 21.22
N VAL A 249 -7.80 2.41 19.93
CA VAL A 249 -7.12 1.26 19.30
C VAL A 249 -5.75 1.01 19.90
N LEU A 250 -5.04 2.05 20.38
CA LEU A 250 -3.75 1.86 21.06
C LEU A 250 -3.91 1.23 22.44
N LEU A 251 -5.03 1.48 23.12
CA LEU A 251 -5.36 0.76 24.34
C LEU A 251 -5.61 -0.73 24.07
N ALA A 252 -6.26 -1.06 22.96
CA ALA A 252 -6.46 -2.44 22.53
C ALA A 252 -5.12 -3.11 22.19
N ALA A 253 -4.26 -2.44 21.42
CA ALA A 253 -2.94 -2.94 21.02
C ALA A 253 -2.00 -3.25 22.19
N ARG A 254 -2.10 -2.50 23.30
CA ARG A 254 -1.35 -2.76 24.55
C ARG A 254 -1.93 -3.93 25.35
N SER A 255 -2.97 -4.55 24.88
CA SER A 255 -3.57 -5.74 25.50
C SER A 255 -3.34 -6.92 24.57
N ASP A 256 -3.23 -8.13 25.10
CA ASP A 256 -2.95 -9.37 24.31
C ASP A 256 -4.01 -9.71 23.23
N GLY A 257 -4.91 -8.79 22.91
CA GLY A 257 -6.11 -9.05 22.12
C GLY A 257 -6.06 -8.68 20.64
N ASP A 258 -5.27 -7.67 20.27
CA ASP A 258 -5.30 -7.16 18.89
C ASP A 258 -3.90 -6.97 18.34
N VAL A 259 -3.70 -7.45 17.11
CA VAL A 259 -2.44 -7.33 16.41
C VAL A 259 -2.58 -6.32 15.27
N GLN A 260 -1.72 -5.32 15.26
CA GLN A 260 -1.60 -4.37 14.17
C GLN A 260 -0.47 -4.78 13.23
N SER A 261 -0.68 -4.67 11.95
CA SER A 261 0.33 -4.86 10.92
C SER A 261 0.48 -3.59 10.05
N ASN A 262 1.61 -2.88 10.07
CA ASN A 262 2.73 -3.09 11.01
C ASN A 262 2.37 -2.66 12.42
N ALA A 263 3.20 -3.01 13.39
CA ALA A 263 3.00 -2.58 14.76
C ALA A 263 3.07 -1.04 14.86
N HIS A 264 2.39 -0.49 15.87
CA HIS A 264 2.44 0.94 16.17
C HIS A 264 3.86 1.36 16.57
N GLY A 265 4.29 2.53 16.10
CA GLY A 265 5.62 3.10 16.36
C GLY A 265 6.68 2.78 15.30
N THR A 266 6.38 1.93 14.33
CA THR A 266 7.35 1.59 13.26
C THR A 266 7.74 2.77 12.39
N GLY A 267 6.91 3.81 12.33
CA GLY A 267 7.19 5.05 11.61
C GLY A 267 8.43 5.81 12.08
N VAL A 268 8.97 5.52 13.28
CA VAL A 268 10.21 6.14 13.76
C VAL A 268 11.40 5.87 12.83
N LEU A 269 11.40 4.74 12.14
CA LEU A 269 12.44 4.39 11.18
C LEU A 269 12.43 5.29 9.94
N GLU A 270 11.33 5.95 9.67
CA GLU A 270 11.15 6.85 8.52
C GLU A 270 11.57 8.30 8.83
N ASP A 271 11.99 8.62 10.07
CA ASP A 271 12.44 9.96 10.42
C ASP A 271 13.77 10.27 9.69
N PRO A 272 13.80 11.28 8.81
CA PRO A 272 15.00 11.57 8.00
C PRO A 272 16.23 11.92 8.84
N ARG A 273 16.05 12.39 10.10
CA ARG A 273 17.15 12.74 11.02
C ARG A 273 17.82 11.49 11.61
N LEU A 274 17.09 10.37 11.65
CA LEU A 274 17.53 9.11 12.22
C LEU A 274 17.92 8.09 11.14
N ALA A 275 17.42 8.24 9.91
CA ALA A 275 17.54 7.24 8.86
C ALA A 275 18.98 6.78 8.60
N ALA A 276 19.94 7.69 8.64
CA ALA A 276 21.37 7.35 8.46
C ALA A 276 22.01 6.68 9.70
N GLN A 277 21.38 6.79 10.89
CA GLN A 277 21.89 6.18 12.12
C GLN A 277 21.49 4.70 12.22
N TRP A 278 20.46 4.29 11.50
CA TRP A 278 19.95 2.92 11.58
C TRP A 278 20.94 1.88 11.05
N ASP A 279 21.76 2.22 10.07
CA ASP A 279 22.78 1.32 9.54
C ASP A 279 23.86 1.06 10.60
N ALA A 280 24.33 2.11 11.31
CA ALA A 280 25.26 1.98 12.42
C ALA A 280 24.63 1.23 13.62
N ALA A 281 23.37 1.52 13.93
CA ALA A 281 22.61 0.83 14.98
C ALA A 281 22.47 -0.67 14.69
N GLY A 282 22.16 -1.01 13.44
CA GLY A 282 22.07 -2.41 12.99
C GLY A 282 23.42 -3.14 13.08
N ALA A 283 24.48 -2.51 12.65
CA ALA A 283 25.84 -3.04 12.75
C ALA A 283 26.23 -3.33 14.20
N TRP A 284 25.89 -2.42 15.11
CA TRP A 284 26.17 -2.56 16.55
C TRP A 284 25.36 -3.72 17.16
N LEU A 285 24.05 -3.82 16.87
CA LEU A 285 23.17 -4.87 17.41
C LEU A 285 23.56 -6.27 16.94
N THR A 286 24.06 -6.39 15.71
CA THR A 286 24.40 -7.69 15.13
C THR A 286 25.82 -8.14 15.44
N GLY A 287 26.67 -7.25 15.98
CA GLY A 287 28.10 -7.52 16.20
C GLY A 287 28.91 -7.75 14.91
N HIS A 288 28.27 -7.58 13.77
CA HIS A 288 28.87 -7.67 12.44
C HIS A 288 28.75 -6.28 11.81
N GLY A 289 29.75 -5.81 11.11
CA GLY A 289 29.61 -4.59 10.32
C GLY A 289 28.39 -4.68 9.41
N SER A 290 28.23 -3.76 8.47
CA SER A 290 27.07 -3.72 7.54
C SER A 290 26.79 -5.02 6.77
N ASP A 291 27.64 -6.03 6.92
CA ASP A 291 27.60 -7.34 6.22
C ASP A 291 26.73 -8.33 6.99
N TYR A 292 25.43 -8.27 6.80
CA TYR A 292 24.48 -9.18 7.43
C TYR A 292 24.49 -10.56 6.72
N GLN A 293 25.14 -11.57 7.34
CA GLN A 293 25.21 -12.96 6.84
C GLN A 293 25.88 -13.10 5.43
N GLY A 294 26.86 -12.27 5.09
CA GLY A 294 27.55 -12.36 3.80
C GLY A 294 26.80 -11.72 2.63
N VAL A 295 25.75 -10.96 2.91
CA VAL A 295 25.01 -10.19 1.91
C VAL A 295 25.52 -8.75 1.91
N ALA A 296 25.83 -8.22 0.72
CA ALA A 296 26.25 -6.84 0.57
C ALA A 296 25.15 -5.89 1.12
N PRO A 297 25.51 -4.91 1.97
CA PRO A 297 24.53 -4.05 2.61
C PRO A 297 23.82 -3.14 1.62
N LEU A 298 22.53 -2.93 1.84
CA LEU A 298 21.77 -1.88 1.19
C LEU A 298 21.81 -0.63 2.08
N GLU A 299 22.85 0.18 1.89
CA GLU A 299 23.12 1.35 2.73
C GLU A 299 22.16 2.50 2.43
N MET A 300 21.75 3.21 3.49
CA MET A 300 20.94 4.42 3.38
C MET A 300 21.79 5.63 2.98
N CYS A 301 21.32 6.37 1.98
CA CYS A 301 21.89 7.67 1.65
C CYS A 301 21.46 8.74 2.63
N THR A 302 22.40 9.53 3.12
CA THR A 302 22.10 10.79 3.81
C THR A 302 21.46 11.79 2.87
N ALA A 303 20.88 12.87 3.41
CA ALA A 303 20.33 13.94 2.59
C ALA A 303 21.37 14.62 1.69
N GLU A 304 22.59 14.76 2.21
CA GLU A 304 23.72 15.37 1.49
C GLU A 304 24.22 14.47 0.35
N GLU A 305 24.34 13.15 0.63
CA GLU A 305 24.71 12.17 -0.40
C GLU A 305 23.67 12.12 -1.52
N ARG A 306 22.36 12.15 -1.19
CA ARG A 306 21.30 12.13 -2.22
C ARG A 306 21.38 13.29 -3.18
N ALA A 307 21.77 14.48 -2.71
CA ALA A 307 21.89 15.67 -3.53
C ALA A 307 22.99 15.57 -4.60
N THR A 308 24.03 14.77 -4.34
CA THR A 308 25.21 14.60 -5.21
C THR A 308 25.29 13.24 -5.88
N LEU A 309 24.31 12.34 -5.61
CA LEU A 309 24.34 10.97 -6.07
C LEU A 309 24.20 10.89 -7.60
N ASP A 310 25.17 10.25 -8.24
CA ASP A 310 25.13 10.00 -9.67
C ASP A 310 24.26 8.77 -9.98
N ILE A 311 22.97 9.03 -10.22
CA ILE A 311 21.94 8.01 -10.47
C ILE A 311 21.87 7.66 -11.94
N GLU A 312 21.86 6.37 -12.25
CA GLU A 312 21.68 5.83 -13.59
C GLU A 312 20.41 6.41 -14.25
N ARG A 313 20.55 6.74 -15.55
CA ARG A 313 19.43 7.21 -16.36
C ARG A 313 18.93 6.10 -17.26
N VAL A 314 17.63 5.88 -17.25
CA VAL A 314 16.96 4.84 -18.04
C VAL A 314 16.01 5.44 -19.07
N PRO A 315 15.71 4.72 -20.17
CA PRO A 315 14.75 5.18 -21.16
C PRO A 315 13.38 5.43 -20.53
N ALA A 316 12.77 6.57 -20.82
CA ALA A 316 11.45 6.96 -20.37
C ALA A 316 10.75 7.81 -21.44
N PHE A 317 9.44 7.96 -21.33
CA PHE A 317 8.69 8.95 -22.09
C PHE A 317 8.27 10.09 -21.18
N VAL A 318 8.53 11.32 -21.58
CA VAL A 318 8.18 12.53 -20.85
C VAL A 318 7.41 13.45 -21.82
N GLY A 319 6.15 13.76 -21.48
CA GLY A 319 5.32 14.54 -22.39
C GLY A 319 5.04 13.84 -23.75
N GLY A 320 5.23 12.53 -23.85
CA GLY A 320 5.11 11.75 -25.07
C GLY A 320 6.39 11.61 -25.88
N GLU A 321 7.48 12.27 -25.46
CA GLU A 321 8.77 12.22 -26.17
C GLU A 321 9.76 11.27 -25.46
N PRO A 322 10.61 10.53 -26.22
CA PRO A 322 11.66 9.70 -25.65
C PRO A 322 12.69 10.54 -24.88
N ALA A 323 13.04 10.10 -23.69
CA ALA A 323 14.04 10.76 -22.85
C ALA A 323 14.78 9.74 -21.99
N TYR A 324 15.93 10.14 -21.43
CA TYR A 324 16.61 9.37 -20.41
C TYR A 324 16.43 10.09 -19.05
N ARG A 325 15.91 9.36 -18.05
CA ARG A 325 15.58 9.94 -16.74
C ARG A 325 16.10 9.06 -15.61
N ARG A 326 16.43 9.69 -14.49
CA ARG A 326 16.70 9.01 -13.23
C ARG A 326 15.40 8.36 -12.74
N VAL A 327 15.52 7.22 -12.07
CA VAL A 327 14.37 6.52 -11.48
C VAL A 327 14.64 6.12 -10.05
N THR A 328 13.60 6.11 -9.23
CA THR A 328 13.59 5.48 -7.91
C THR A 328 12.73 4.24 -7.98
N LEU A 329 13.31 3.08 -7.69
CA LEU A 329 12.62 1.80 -7.62
C LEU A 329 12.09 1.58 -6.21
N ARG A 330 10.83 1.18 -6.08
CA ARG A 330 10.24 0.71 -4.82
C ARG A 330 10.14 -0.80 -4.80
N LEU A 331 10.83 -1.41 -3.85
CA LEU A 331 10.70 -2.82 -3.51
C LEU A 331 9.68 -3.01 -2.40
N HIS A 332 8.91 -4.09 -2.47
CA HIS A 332 7.96 -4.49 -1.42
C HIS A 332 8.33 -5.85 -0.87
N LEU A 333 8.32 -5.95 0.45
CA LEU A 333 8.65 -7.16 1.19
C LEU A 333 7.52 -7.50 2.18
N VAL A 334 7.34 -8.78 2.44
CA VAL A 334 6.45 -9.28 3.48
C VAL A 334 7.13 -10.34 4.29
N ALA A 335 7.07 -10.21 5.62
CA ALA A 335 7.58 -11.19 6.55
C ALA A 335 6.45 -12.12 7.00
N GLY A 336 6.73 -13.40 7.03
CA GLY A 336 5.90 -14.48 7.57
C GLY A 336 6.72 -15.42 8.45
N ASP A 337 6.07 -16.41 9.04
CA ASP A 337 6.76 -17.41 9.90
C ASP A 337 7.78 -18.25 9.13
N LYS A 338 7.70 -18.28 7.79
CA LYS A 338 8.61 -19.02 6.89
C LYS A 338 9.75 -18.17 6.34
N GLY A 339 9.82 -16.91 6.70
CA GLY A 339 10.84 -15.99 6.23
C GLY A 339 10.25 -14.72 5.62
N VAL A 340 11.06 -14.02 4.84
CA VAL A 340 10.68 -12.79 4.14
C VAL A 340 10.59 -13.07 2.65
N ASP A 341 9.45 -12.73 2.04
CA ASP A 341 9.23 -12.78 0.60
C ASP A 341 9.34 -11.38 -0.01
N VAL A 342 9.91 -11.29 -1.21
CA VAL A 342 10.08 -10.03 -1.95
C VAL A 342 9.20 -10.07 -3.20
N LEU A 343 8.48 -8.98 -3.48
CA LEU A 343 7.73 -8.81 -4.73
C LEU A 343 8.71 -8.88 -5.91
N GLN A 344 8.50 -9.82 -6.84
CA GLN A 344 9.40 -10.10 -7.95
C GLN A 344 9.32 -9.07 -9.08
N GLY A 345 9.44 -7.81 -8.71
CA GLY A 345 9.32 -6.59 -9.51
C GLY A 345 9.03 -5.40 -8.60
N GLY A 346 8.19 -4.50 -9.04
CA GLY A 346 7.83 -3.31 -8.27
C GLY A 346 7.31 -2.19 -9.15
N SER A 347 7.39 -0.98 -8.64
CA SER A 347 7.13 0.24 -9.40
C SER A 347 8.36 1.16 -9.35
N ALA A 348 8.70 1.76 -10.49
CA ALA A 348 9.76 2.76 -10.56
C ALA A 348 9.16 4.14 -10.85
N ARG A 349 9.49 5.12 -10.04
CA ARG A 349 9.10 6.52 -10.26
C ARG A 349 10.13 7.21 -11.14
N VAL A 350 9.67 7.87 -12.18
CA VAL A 350 10.51 8.68 -13.07
C VAL A 350 10.71 10.05 -12.42
N LEU A 351 11.95 10.41 -12.15
CA LEU A 351 12.32 11.68 -11.52
C LEU A 351 12.41 12.80 -12.57
N GLY A 352 11.96 14.00 -12.19
CA GLY A 352 12.25 15.22 -12.92
C GLY A 352 13.73 15.60 -12.85
N GLU A 353 14.13 16.55 -13.67
CA GLU A 353 15.49 17.11 -13.60
C GLU A 353 15.65 17.87 -12.26
N GLY A 354 16.66 17.52 -11.49
CA GLY A 354 16.92 18.12 -10.18
C GLY A 354 16.06 17.60 -9.02
N ASP A 355 15.09 16.72 -9.26
CA ASP A 355 14.28 16.16 -8.19
C ASP A 355 15.10 15.32 -7.21
N ASP A 356 14.79 15.45 -5.90
CA ASP A 356 15.29 14.53 -4.88
C ASP A 356 14.70 13.13 -5.11
N PRO A 357 15.49 12.04 -5.00
CA PRO A 357 15.00 10.67 -5.19
C PRO A 357 13.85 10.26 -4.26
N THR A 358 13.67 10.96 -3.14
CA THR A 358 12.57 10.72 -2.20
C THR A 358 11.31 11.52 -2.52
N SER A 359 11.37 12.46 -3.49
CA SER A 359 10.26 13.33 -3.83
C SER A 359 8.99 12.54 -4.18
N PRO A 360 7.84 12.89 -3.60
CA PRO A 360 6.58 12.26 -3.96
C PRO A 360 6.00 12.77 -5.28
N THR A 361 6.57 13.84 -5.86
CA THR A 361 6.02 14.59 -7.00
C THR A 361 6.30 13.98 -8.37
N ALA A 362 6.88 12.77 -8.44
CA ALA A 362 7.11 12.09 -9.71
C ALA A 362 5.81 11.91 -10.49
N ALA A 363 5.71 12.57 -11.63
CA ALA A 363 4.50 12.58 -12.47
C ALA A 363 4.22 11.25 -13.19
N THR A 364 5.18 10.31 -13.19
CA THR A 364 5.09 9.11 -14.00
C THR A 364 5.72 7.92 -13.27
N ALA A 365 5.00 6.79 -13.26
CA ALA A 365 5.51 5.50 -12.80
C ALA A 365 5.77 4.56 -13.98
N LYS A 366 6.63 3.57 -13.77
CA LYS A 366 6.97 2.50 -14.71
C LYS A 366 6.82 1.16 -14.00
N ASP A 367 6.29 0.17 -14.70
CA ASP A 367 6.37 -1.22 -14.24
C ASP A 367 7.82 -1.72 -14.26
N VAL A 368 8.21 -2.50 -13.27
CA VAL A 368 9.56 -3.06 -13.14
C VAL A 368 9.54 -4.53 -13.55
N TRP A 369 10.18 -4.83 -14.64
CA TRP A 369 10.27 -6.18 -15.21
C TRP A 369 11.57 -6.87 -14.79
N VAL A 370 11.45 -7.93 -14.02
CA VAL A 370 12.57 -8.80 -13.69
C VAL A 370 12.56 -9.99 -14.63
N ILE A 371 13.63 -10.14 -15.41
CA ILE A 371 13.71 -11.11 -16.50
C ILE A 371 14.80 -12.12 -16.22
N GLY A 372 14.44 -13.42 -16.20
CA GLY A 372 15.37 -14.52 -15.97
C GLY A 372 15.81 -14.69 -14.52
N GLY A 373 16.99 -15.33 -14.32
CA GLY A 373 17.54 -15.68 -13.01
C GLY A 373 16.83 -16.87 -12.35
N ARG A 374 17.31 -17.27 -11.17
CA ARG A 374 16.69 -18.34 -10.39
C ARG A 374 15.38 -17.84 -9.78
N VAL A 375 14.27 -18.35 -10.32
CA VAL A 375 12.96 -18.22 -9.66
C VAL A 375 12.85 -19.38 -8.68
N ALA A 376 12.66 -19.08 -7.38
CA ALA A 376 12.24 -20.14 -6.46
C ALA A 376 10.91 -20.71 -7.00
N PRO A 377 10.80 -22.05 -7.10
CA PRO A 377 9.59 -22.65 -7.62
C PRO A 377 8.40 -22.15 -6.79
N PRO A 378 7.27 -21.81 -7.43
CA PRO A 378 6.08 -21.43 -6.71
C PRO A 378 5.74 -22.58 -5.77
N VAL A 379 5.72 -22.33 -4.47
CA VAL A 379 5.21 -23.30 -3.51
C VAL A 379 3.72 -23.39 -3.80
N VAL A 380 3.35 -24.39 -4.61
CA VAL A 380 1.95 -24.74 -4.85
C VAL A 380 1.40 -25.23 -3.52
N ARG A 381 0.85 -24.32 -2.71
CA ARG A 381 0.05 -24.70 -1.58
C ARG A 381 -1.32 -25.13 -2.11
N ARG A 382 -1.74 -26.36 -1.79
CA ARG A 382 -3.18 -26.64 -1.79
C ARG A 382 -3.81 -25.57 -0.89
N ARG A 383 -4.57 -24.67 -1.49
CA ARG A 383 -5.43 -23.77 -0.73
C ARG A 383 -6.31 -24.67 0.14
N GLU A 384 -6.09 -24.65 1.43
CA GLU A 384 -7.22 -24.98 2.31
C GLU A 384 -8.27 -23.91 2.01
N PRO A 385 -9.53 -24.34 1.73
CA PRO A 385 -10.58 -23.35 1.52
C PRO A 385 -10.54 -22.42 2.72
N LEU A 386 -10.43 -21.12 2.46
CA LEU A 386 -10.68 -20.13 3.51
C LEU A 386 -11.99 -20.53 4.19
N PRO A 387 -12.12 -20.43 5.54
CA PRO A 387 -13.41 -20.55 6.16
C PRO A 387 -14.35 -19.71 5.33
N GLN A 388 -15.50 -20.29 4.93
CA GLN A 388 -16.51 -19.55 4.19
C GLN A 388 -16.95 -18.42 5.11
N VAL A 389 -16.27 -17.29 5.03
CA VAL A 389 -16.79 -16.05 5.58
C VAL A 389 -18.04 -15.80 4.77
N ASP A 390 -19.19 -15.78 5.44
CA ASP A 390 -20.40 -15.30 4.80
C ASP A 390 -20.14 -13.83 4.41
N LEU A 391 -19.73 -13.65 3.17
CA LEU A 391 -19.35 -12.33 2.65
C LEU A 391 -20.50 -11.32 2.80
N ILE A 392 -21.75 -11.78 2.80
CA ILE A 392 -22.91 -10.92 2.96
C ILE A 392 -23.06 -10.51 4.42
N ALA A 393 -22.99 -11.47 5.35
CA ALA A 393 -23.09 -11.18 6.77
C ALA A 393 -21.93 -10.33 7.31
N SER A 394 -20.74 -10.46 6.72
CA SER A 394 -19.53 -9.70 7.12
C SER A 394 -19.41 -8.31 6.49
N VAL A 395 -20.37 -7.87 5.66
CA VAL A 395 -20.38 -6.51 5.11
C VAL A 395 -20.51 -5.49 6.25
N PRO A 396 -19.65 -4.46 6.31
CA PRO A 396 -19.81 -3.36 7.26
C PRO A 396 -21.21 -2.72 7.13
N THR A 397 -21.85 -2.43 8.25
CA THR A 397 -23.23 -1.88 8.29
C THR A 397 -23.33 -0.61 7.45
N ARG A 398 -22.33 0.28 7.51
CA ARG A 398 -22.28 1.51 6.72
C ARG A 398 -22.20 1.24 5.22
N ALA A 399 -21.42 0.24 4.80
CA ALA A 399 -21.33 -0.15 3.39
C ALA A 399 -22.67 -0.73 2.88
N ALA A 400 -23.35 -1.53 3.71
CA ALA A 400 -24.68 -2.05 3.39
C ALA A 400 -25.72 -0.94 3.25
N GLU A 401 -25.70 0.05 4.14
CA GLU A 401 -26.55 1.24 4.06
C GLU A 401 -26.27 2.05 2.80
N ALA A 402 -25.00 2.29 2.47
CA ALA A 402 -24.60 2.99 1.25
C ALA A 402 -25.07 2.26 -0.01
N LEU A 403 -24.98 0.92 -0.05
CA LEU A 403 -25.49 0.11 -1.15
C LEU A 403 -27.02 0.19 -1.28
N PHE A 404 -27.73 0.18 -0.15
CA PHE A 404 -29.20 0.36 -0.13
C PHE A 404 -29.58 1.72 -0.76
N TRP A 405 -28.93 2.81 -0.33
CA TRP A 405 -29.21 4.14 -0.87
C TRP A 405 -28.78 4.29 -2.32
N ALA A 406 -27.67 3.65 -2.73
CA ALA A 406 -27.26 3.60 -4.13
C ALA A 406 -28.33 2.89 -4.99
N GLY A 407 -28.86 1.75 -4.54
CA GLY A 407 -29.94 1.05 -5.21
C GLY A 407 -31.21 1.92 -5.34
N ARG A 408 -31.57 2.61 -4.26
CA ARG A 408 -32.70 3.56 -4.28
C ARG A 408 -32.48 4.74 -5.23
N ALA A 409 -31.26 5.25 -5.32
CA ALA A 409 -30.91 6.32 -6.25
C ALA A 409 -30.98 5.85 -7.71
N MET A 410 -30.50 4.64 -7.99
CA MET A 410 -30.56 4.02 -9.31
C MET A 410 -32.02 3.80 -9.76
N GLU A 411 -32.88 3.27 -8.88
CA GLU A 411 -34.29 3.09 -9.14
C GLU A 411 -34.98 4.43 -9.52
N ARG A 412 -34.68 5.50 -8.75
CA ARG A 412 -35.20 6.84 -9.06
C ARG A 412 -34.66 7.37 -10.39
N ALA A 413 -33.39 7.18 -10.69
CA ALA A 413 -32.80 7.58 -11.95
C ALA A 413 -33.44 6.84 -13.14
N GLU A 414 -33.68 5.53 -13.00
CA GLU A 414 -34.39 4.74 -14.00
C GLU A 414 -35.84 5.23 -14.23
N LEU A 415 -36.56 5.53 -13.15
CA LEU A 415 -37.91 6.07 -13.23
C LEU A 415 -37.92 7.42 -13.97
N VAL A 416 -36.98 8.32 -13.65
CA VAL A 416 -36.85 9.61 -14.33
C VAL A 416 -36.52 9.42 -15.82
N ALA A 417 -35.58 8.53 -16.13
CA ALA A 417 -35.21 8.23 -17.52
C ALA A 417 -36.40 7.69 -18.33
N ARG A 418 -37.15 6.74 -17.78
CA ARG A 418 -38.38 6.22 -18.42
C ARG A 418 -39.46 7.29 -18.56
N SER A 419 -39.59 8.18 -17.56
CA SER A 419 -40.54 9.28 -17.66
C SER A 419 -40.15 10.30 -18.75
N LEU A 420 -38.86 10.60 -18.90
CA LEU A 420 -38.34 11.43 -19.97
C LEU A 420 -38.54 10.81 -21.35
N GLU A 421 -38.32 9.50 -21.49
CA GLU A 421 -38.58 8.76 -22.72
C GLU A 421 -40.05 8.90 -23.15
N VAL A 422 -41.00 8.70 -22.23
CA VAL A 422 -42.42 8.90 -22.51
C VAL A 422 -42.77 10.34 -22.89
N VAL A 423 -42.10 11.33 -22.26
CA VAL A 423 -42.30 12.74 -22.59
C VAL A 423 -41.75 13.05 -23.99
N LEU A 424 -40.55 12.54 -24.32
CA LEU A 424 -39.92 12.73 -25.62
C LEU A 424 -40.75 12.07 -26.75
N ASP A 425 -41.20 10.83 -26.54
CA ASP A 425 -42.08 10.16 -27.50
C ASP A 425 -43.38 10.93 -27.75
N ARG A 426 -43.95 11.56 -26.73
CA ARG A 426 -45.13 12.38 -26.86
C ARG A 426 -44.87 13.73 -27.55
N THR A 427 -43.68 14.32 -27.31
CA THR A 427 -43.30 15.54 -28.02
C THR A 427 -43.02 15.30 -29.49
N ASP A 428 -42.36 14.20 -29.85
CA ASP A 428 -42.15 13.81 -31.24
C ASP A 428 -43.49 13.51 -31.95
N ALA A 429 -44.41 12.82 -31.26
CA ALA A 429 -45.75 12.60 -31.80
C ALA A 429 -46.59 13.91 -31.90
N ALA A 430 -46.31 14.93 -31.08
CA ALA A 430 -46.97 16.23 -31.16
C ALA A 430 -46.43 17.14 -32.26
N PHE A 431 -45.19 16.91 -32.72
CA PHE A 431 -44.65 17.59 -33.90
C PHE A 431 -45.25 17.06 -35.20
N ASP A 432 -45.86 15.88 -35.19
CA ASP A 432 -46.58 15.27 -36.33
C ASP A 432 -48.10 15.65 -36.30
N ALA A 433 -48.42 16.95 -36.21
CA ALA A 433 -49.72 17.57 -36.45
C ALA A 433 -50.83 17.39 -35.36
N ASP A 434 -51.38 18.52 -34.91
CA ASP A 434 -52.70 18.75 -34.32
C ASP A 434 -53.03 18.27 -32.90
N VAL A 435 -52.11 17.94 -32.03
CA VAL A 435 -52.40 17.53 -30.61
C VAL A 435 -51.93 18.59 -29.61
N ALA A 436 -51.82 19.82 -29.97
CA ALA A 436 -51.34 20.93 -29.05
C ALA A 436 -52.33 21.28 -27.92
N GLU A 437 -53.51 20.69 -27.84
CA GLU A 437 -54.52 21.06 -26.86
C GLU A 437 -54.71 20.10 -25.66
N SER A 438 -53.94 19.02 -25.52
CA SER A 438 -54.11 18.07 -24.41
C SER A 438 -52.95 17.97 -23.41
N TRP A 439 -52.15 19.00 -23.27
CA TRP A 439 -51.11 19.05 -22.24
C TRP A 439 -51.68 19.31 -20.85
N VAL A 440 -51.99 18.24 -20.11
CA VAL A 440 -52.16 18.32 -18.68
C VAL A 440 -50.77 18.50 -18.08
N GLY A 441 -50.54 19.61 -17.40
CA GLY A 441 -49.23 20.01 -16.87
C GLY A 441 -48.54 18.96 -16.03
N PRO A 442 -47.21 19.03 -15.93
CA PRO A 442 -46.43 18.05 -15.23
C PRO A 442 -46.84 17.94 -13.77
N VAL A 443 -47.15 16.72 -13.35
CA VAL A 443 -47.34 16.39 -11.93
C VAL A 443 -46.03 16.71 -11.21
N SER A 444 -46.03 17.77 -10.39
CA SER A 444 -44.86 18.12 -9.59
C SER A 444 -44.65 17.08 -8.50
N TYR A 445 -43.67 16.22 -8.68
CA TYR A 445 -43.20 15.34 -7.62
C TYR A 445 -42.25 16.07 -6.68
N THR A 446 -42.74 17.15 -6.02
CA THR A 446 -41.94 17.89 -5.03
C THR A 446 -42.31 17.61 -3.59
N HIS A 447 -42.94 16.54 -3.26
CA HIS A 447 -43.16 16.19 -1.86
C HIS A 447 -43.15 14.66 -1.65
N LEU A 448 -41.95 14.16 -1.39
CA LEU A 448 -41.73 13.01 -0.51
C LEU A 448 -40.36 13.16 0.10
N THR A 449 -40.30 13.81 1.27
CA THR A 449 -39.19 13.81 2.23
C THR A 449 -38.93 12.42 2.77
#